data_54ce7980d4d397f31c010b0deab28265
#
_entry.id   54ce7980d4d397f31c010b0deab28265
#
_cell.length_a   1.000
_cell.length_b   1.000
_cell.length_c   1.000
_cell.angle_alpha   90.00
_cell.angle_beta   90.00
_cell.angle_gamma   90.00
#
_symmetry.space_group_name_H-M   'P 1'
#
loop_
_entity.id
_entity.type
_entity.pdbx_description
1 polymer ?
#
loop_
_entity_poly.entity_id
_entity_poly.type
_entity_poly.pdbx_seq_one_letter_code
_entity_poly.pdbx_strand_id
1 'polypeptide(L)'
;MSSYFTDLAQQYIDGEWRPGTGSWDIIDFNPYDDDKLASITIATVEEVDDAYQAAARAQKEWAKTNPYARRAVFEKVLRLVEEREGEIAEAIIAELGGTRLKAGFELHLAKEFLREAVHLSLRPEGRIIPSPVDGKENRVYRVPVGVVGVISPFNFPFLLSLKSVAPALALGNGVVLKPHQNTPIVGGSLVAKLFEDAGLPGGLLNVVITDIAEIGDAFIEHPIPKVISFTGSDKVGRHVATVCAANFKRSVLELGGNSALVVLDDADIDYAVDAAVFSRYVHQGQVCMAANRVLVDRAVADEFTEKFVAKVRTLKVGDPRDPETVIGPVINSSQADALSSVVEQAIAEGATALVHGTTTDNLVEPSVLAGLPADSALLRQEVFGPVAFLITFDGEEEAVRLTNDTPYGLSGAVHTANIERGVAFAKQIDTGMFHVNDGTVHDEPIVPFGGEKHSGIGRLNGDTMLDSFTTTKWISVQHGRSGFPF
;
A
#
# COMPACT_ATOMS: atom_id res chain seq x y z
N MET A 1 12.13 -21.22 12.83
CA MET A 1 12.21 -20.44 11.57
C MET A 1 11.22 -21.07 10.59
N SER A 2 10.37 -20.29 9.94
CA SER A 2 9.45 -20.83 8.91
C SER A 2 10.26 -21.41 7.76
N SER A 3 9.83 -22.56 7.19
CA SER A 3 10.48 -23.15 6.01
C SER A 3 10.44 -22.23 4.78
N TYR A 4 9.55 -21.23 4.77
CA TYR A 4 9.46 -20.26 3.68
C TYR A 4 10.78 -19.54 3.40
N PHE A 5 11.56 -19.19 4.42
CA PHE A 5 12.85 -18.49 4.25
C PHE A 5 13.93 -19.37 3.63
N THR A 6 13.80 -20.70 3.70
CA THR A 6 14.71 -21.64 3.05
C THR A 6 14.22 -22.00 1.65
N ASP A 7 12.94 -22.30 1.51
CA ASP A 7 12.38 -22.91 0.31
C ASP A 7 12.05 -21.87 -0.77
N LEU A 8 11.73 -20.63 -0.38
CA LEU A 8 11.28 -19.56 -1.26
C LEU A 8 12.34 -18.46 -1.50
N ALA A 9 13.57 -18.65 -1.09
CA ALA A 9 14.68 -17.72 -1.32
C ALA A 9 15.17 -17.75 -2.78
N GLN A 10 14.26 -17.62 -3.74
CA GLN A 10 14.49 -17.78 -5.16
C GLN A 10 13.65 -16.81 -5.99
N GLN A 11 14.03 -16.61 -7.24
CA GLN A 11 13.20 -16.01 -8.27
C GLN A 11 12.09 -16.99 -8.69
N TYR A 12 10.92 -16.48 -9.09
CA TYR A 12 9.86 -17.27 -9.69
C TYR A 12 9.53 -16.72 -11.07
N ILE A 13 10.02 -17.39 -12.11
CA ILE A 13 9.92 -16.92 -13.49
C ILE A 13 9.46 -18.05 -14.40
N ASP A 14 8.43 -17.79 -15.22
CA ASP A 14 7.82 -18.74 -16.17
C ASP A 14 7.32 -20.04 -15.53
N GLY A 15 6.91 -19.98 -14.26
CA GLY A 15 6.44 -21.15 -13.51
C GLY A 15 7.57 -21.97 -12.87
N GLU A 16 8.79 -21.48 -12.88
CA GLU A 16 9.97 -22.18 -12.34
C GLU A 16 10.61 -21.38 -11.19
N TRP A 17 10.97 -22.08 -10.10
CA TRP A 17 11.79 -21.57 -9.01
C TRP A 17 13.26 -21.72 -9.38
N ARG A 18 14.01 -20.63 -9.37
CA ARG A 18 15.43 -20.64 -9.72
C ARG A 18 16.19 -19.54 -8.96
N PRO A 19 17.50 -19.74 -8.65
CA PRO A 19 18.33 -18.64 -8.16
C PRO A 19 18.41 -17.54 -9.21
N GLY A 20 18.62 -16.29 -8.78
CA GLY A 20 18.98 -15.21 -9.69
C GLY A 20 20.39 -15.40 -10.25
N THR A 21 20.70 -14.63 -11.30
CA THR A 21 22.01 -14.65 -11.98
C THR A 21 22.84 -13.39 -11.74
N GLY A 22 22.38 -12.51 -10.84
CA GLY A 22 23.10 -11.29 -10.48
C GLY A 22 24.37 -11.55 -9.69
N SER A 23 25.17 -10.50 -9.49
CA SER A 23 26.51 -10.62 -8.96
C SER A 23 26.62 -10.59 -7.42
N TRP A 24 25.50 -10.37 -6.73
CA TRP A 24 25.42 -10.31 -5.28
C TRP A 24 24.07 -10.76 -4.73
N ASP A 25 24.01 -10.96 -3.41
CA ASP A 25 22.83 -11.43 -2.72
C ASP A 25 22.17 -10.32 -1.91
N ILE A 26 20.86 -10.22 -1.98
CA ILE A 26 20.07 -9.56 -0.94
C ILE A 26 20.08 -10.48 0.28
N ILE A 27 20.48 -9.94 1.43
CA ILE A 27 20.38 -10.61 2.71
C ILE A 27 19.13 -10.12 3.41
N ASP A 28 18.25 -11.04 3.67
CA ASP A 28 17.01 -10.81 4.41
C ASP A 28 17.27 -11.05 5.90
N PHE A 29 16.94 -10.06 6.74
CA PHE A 29 17.19 -10.07 8.16
C PHE A 29 15.91 -9.87 8.95
N ASN A 30 15.81 -10.52 10.10
CA ASN A 30 14.82 -10.20 11.11
C ASN A 30 15.16 -8.84 11.74
N PRO A 31 14.32 -7.82 11.63
CA PRO A 31 14.65 -6.49 12.15
C PRO A 31 14.71 -6.38 13.68
N TYR A 32 14.24 -7.40 14.42
CA TYR A 32 14.25 -7.39 15.88
C TYR A 32 15.59 -7.89 16.48
N ASP A 33 16.16 -8.95 15.92
CA ASP A 33 17.34 -9.62 16.47
C ASP A 33 18.50 -9.74 15.48
N ASP A 34 18.38 -9.14 14.29
CA ASP A 34 19.33 -9.18 13.18
C ASP A 34 19.69 -10.61 12.70
N ASP A 35 18.87 -11.60 13.08
CA ASP A 35 19.02 -12.95 12.58
C ASP A 35 18.85 -13.00 11.07
N LYS A 36 19.81 -13.62 10.37
CA LYS A 36 19.70 -13.85 8.93
C LYS A 36 18.60 -14.86 8.64
N LEU A 37 17.58 -14.44 7.89
CA LEU A 37 16.47 -15.27 7.47
C LEU A 37 16.77 -15.98 6.15
N ALA A 38 17.26 -15.25 5.14
CA ALA A 38 17.53 -15.75 3.81
C ALA A 38 18.71 -15.04 3.13
N SER A 39 19.23 -15.65 2.08
CA SER A 39 20.16 -15.05 1.13
C SER A 39 19.63 -15.33 -0.26
N ILE A 40 19.39 -14.29 -1.03
CA ILE A 40 18.71 -14.39 -2.33
C ILE A 40 19.58 -13.73 -3.39
N THR A 41 20.13 -14.53 -4.31
CA THR A 41 20.84 -13.96 -5.46
C THR A 41 19.88 -13.14 -6.30
N ILE A 42 20.22 -11.89 -6.57
CA ILE A 42 19.34 -10.93 -7.25
C ILE A 42 19.13 -11.31 -8.72
N ALA A 43 17.97 -10.90 -9.25
CA ALA A 43 17.68 -10.99 -10.67
C ALA A 43 18.38 -9.86 -11.44
N THR A 44 18.84 -10.17 -12.67
CA THR A 44 19.43 -9.23 -13.63
C THR A 44 18.38 -8.58 -14.55
N VAL A 45 18.83 -7.67 -15.42
CA VAL A 45 17.99 -7.07 -16.46
C VAL A 45 17.43 -8.13 -17.41
N GLU A 46 18.24 -9.14 -17.76
CA GLU A 46 17.84 -10.25 -18.62
C GLU A 46 16.72 -11.07 -17.99
N GLU A 47 16.77 -11.30 -16.67
CA GLU A 47 15.73 -12.03 -15.95
C GLU A 47 14.45 -11.21 -15.78
N VAL A 48 14.55 -9.88 -15.73
CA VAL A 48 13.39 -8.99 -15.84
C VAL A 48 12.74 -9.11 -17.24
N ASP A 49 13.53 -9.18 -18.33
CA ASP A 49 13.01 -9.42 -19.67
C ASP A 49 12.34 -10.79 -19.76
N ASP A 50 12.99 -11.87 -19.29
CA ASP A 50 12.43 -13.23 -19.24
C ASP A 50 11.05 -13.23 -18.56
N ALA A 51 10.93 -12.58 -17.41
CA ALA A 51 9.69 -12.49 -16.63
C ALA A 51 8.58 -11.77 -17.42
N TYR A 52 8.89 -10.65 -18.06
CA TYR A 52 7.93 -9.92 -18.89
C TYR A 52 7.53 -10.69 -20.15
N GLN A 53 8.47 -11.37 -20.79
CA GLN A 53 8.17 -12.22 -21.95
C GLN A 53 7.27 -13.40 -21.56
N ALA A 54 7.53 -14.04 -20.41
CA ALA A 54 6.70 -15.10 -19.87
C ALA A 54 5.27 -14.59 -19.61
N ALA A 55 5.14 -13.45 -18.91
CA ALA A 55 3.86 -12.83 -18.64
C ALA A 55 3.07 -12.51 -19.90
N ALA A 56 3.75 -11.99 -20.93
CA ALA A 56 3.11 -11.65 -22.21
C ALA A 56 2.64 -12.89 -23.00
N ARG A 57 3.38 -14.00 -22.89
CA ARG A 57 2.97 -15.27 -23.52
C ARG A 57 1.75 -15.86 -22.82
N ALA A 58 1.84 -16.04 -21.50
CA ALA A 58 0.81 -16.70 -20.71
C ALA A 58 -0.50 -15.88 -20.68
N GLN A 59 -0.41 -14.57 -20.65
CA GLN A 59 -1.55 -13.66 -20.61
C GLN A 59 -2.51 -13.83 -21.78
N LYS A 60 -2.01 -14.15 -22.97
CA LYS A 60 -2.86 -14.29 -24.18
C LYS A 60 -3.91 -15.40 -24.04
N GLU A 61 -3.54 -16.50 -23.40
CA GLU A 61 -4.47 -17.61 -23.16
C GLU A 61 -5.31 -17.35 -21.91
N TRP A 62 -4.73 -16.74 -20.87
CA TRP A 62 -5.44 -16.38 -19.67
C TRP A 62 -6.60 -15.39 -19.94
N ALA A 63 -6.39 -14.41 -20.81
CA ALA A 63 -7.43 -13.47 -21.21
C ALA A 63 -8.63 -14.15 -21.89
N LYS A 64 -8.43 -15.30 -22.55
CA LYS A 64 -9.49 -16.09 -23.18
C LYS A 64 -10.13 -17.09 -22.22
N THR A 65 -9.50 -17.36 -21.08
CA THR A 65 -10.00 -18.32 -20.10
C THR A 65 -11.35 -17.86 -19.56
N ASN A 66 -12.28 -18.82 -19.42
CA ASN A 66 -13.60 -18.55 -18.87
C ASN A 66 -13.47 -17.82 -17.51
N PRO A 67 -14.19 -16.71 -17.30
CA PRO A 67 -14.10 -15.95 -16.06
C PRO A 67 -14.37 -16.76 -14.79
N TYR A 68 -15.25 -17.76 -14.84
CA TYR A 68 -15.51 -18.66 -13.70
C TYR A 68 -14.32 -19.59 -13.42
N ALA A 69 -13.56 -19.99 -14.44
CA ALA A 69 -12.33 -20.75 -14.23
C ALA A 69 -11.22 -19.87 -13.59
N ARG A 70 -11.11 -18.60 -14.01
CA ARG A 70 -10.23 -17.64 -13.34
C ARG A 70 -10.63 -17.46 -11.88
N ARG A 71 -11.93 -17.20 -11.61
CA ARG A 71 -12.48 -17.06 -10.27
C ARG A 71 -12.10 -18.22 -9.35
N ALA A 72 -12.17 -19.48 -9.84
CA ALA A 72 -11.87 -20.67 -9.05
C ALA A 72 -10.41 -20.68 -8.52
N VAL A 73 -9.47 -20.07 -9.23
CA VAL A 73 -8.08 -19.92 -8.76
C VAL A 73 -8.04 -19.03 -7.52
N PHE A 74 -8.72 -17.87 -7.52
CA PHE A 74 -8.75 -16.94 -6.38
C PHE A 74 -9.47 -17.53 -5.17
N GLU A 75 -10.56 -18.28 -5.39
CA GLU A 75 -11.23 -19.03 -4.33
C GLU A 75 -10.28 -20.03 -3.66
N LYS A 76 -9.37 -20.63 -4.44
CA LYS A 76 -8.38 -21.56 -3.90
C LYS A 76 -7.23 -20.82 -3.20
N VAL A 77 -6.76 -19.68 -3.73
CA VAL A 77 -5.77 -18.82 -3.03
C VAL A 77 -6.30 -18.40 -1.68
N LEU A 78 -7.56 -17.94 -1.61
CA LEU A 78 -8.19 -17.53 -0.35
C LEU A 78 -8.18 -18.68 0.68
N ARG A 79 -8.61 -19.89 0.27
CA ARG A 79 -8.58 -21.07 1.16
C ARG A 79 -7.16 -21.39 1.64
N LEU A 80 -6.15 -21.32 0.76
CA LEU A 80 -4.76 -21.57 1.14
C LEU A 80 -4.24 -20.53 2.14
N VAL A 81 -4.64 -19.27 2.02
CA VAL A 81 -4.31 -18.22 3.02
C VAL A 81 -4.99 -18.51 4.34
N GLU A 82 -6.28 -18.92 4.34
CA GLU A 82 -7.02 -19.28 5.54
C GLU A 82 -6.40 -20.53 6.24
N GLU A 83 -6.02 -21.54 5.46
CA GLU A 83 -5.40 -22.78 5.97
C GLU A 83 -4.00 -22.56 6.56
N ARG A 84 -3.22 -21.60 5.98
CA ARG A 84 -1.83 -21.32 6.36
C ARG A 84 -1.69 -20.00 7.14
N GLU A 85 -2.77 -19.47 7.68
CA GLU A 85 -2.80 -18.15 8.33
C GLU A 85 -1.72 -18.02 9.43
N GLY A 86 -1.56 -19.04 10.28
CA GLY A 86 -0.55 -19.04 11.33
C GLY A 86 0.89 -18.99 10.79
N GLU A 87 1.19 -19.76 9.74
CA GLU A 87 2.52 -19.80 9.12
C GLU A 87 2.86 -18.47 8.45
N ILE A 88 1.88 -17.86 7.76
CA ILE A 88 2.05 -16.56 7.10
C ILE A 88 2.23 -15.45 8.16
N ALA A 89 1.46 -15.50 9.26
CA ALA A 89 1.62 -14.55 10.36
C ALA A 89 3.03 -14.60 10.97
N GLU A 90 3.56 -15.80 11.23
CA GLU A 90 4.94 -15.95 11.77
C GLU A 90 5.99 -15.47 10.76
N ALA A 91 5.76 -15.64 9.44
CA ALA A 91 6.64 -15.09 8.42
C ALA A 91 6.61 -13.56 8.39
N ILE A 92 5.43 -12.94 8.47
CA ILE A 92 5.27 -11.47 8.57
C ILE A 92 6.01 -10.93 9.80
N ILE A 93 5.86 -11.59 10.97
CA ILE A 93 6.52 -11.18 12.20
C ILE A 93 8.05 -11.24 12.04
N ALA A 94 8.55 -12.32 11.46
CA ALA A 94 9.98 -12.55 11.33
C ALA A 94 10.66 -11.59 10.33
N GLU A 95 10.08 -11.43 9.12
CA GLU A 95 10.70 -10.65 8.03
C GLU A 95 10.54 -9.14 8.22
N LEU A 96 9.43 -8.73 8.84
CA LEU A 96 9.05 -7.32 8.94
C LEU A 96 9.23 -6.72 10.34
N GLY A 97 9.31 -7.55 11.39
CA GLY A 97 9.21 -7.08 12.77
C GLY A 97 7.80 -6.59 13.15
N GLY A 98 6.80 -6.88 12.32
CA GLY A 98 5.40 -6.56 12.61
C GLY A 98 4.89 -7.35 13.82
N THR A 99 4.19 -6.69 14.75
CA THR A 99 3.63 -7.37 15.92
C THR A 99 2.55 -8.37 15.53
N ARG A 100 2.17 -9.29 16.46
CA ARG A 100 1.05 -10.21 16.24
C ARG A 100 -0.26 -9.50 15.88
N LEU A 101 -0.51 -8.35 16.50
CA LEU A 101 -1.66 -7.50 16.17
C LEU A 101 -1.61 -7.05 14.70
N LYS A 102 -0.45 -6.55 14.26
CA LYS A 102 -0.23 -6.10 12.87
C LYS A 102 -0.35 -7.25 11.88
N ALA A 103 0.25 -8.41 12.16
CA ALA A 103 0.17 -9.57 11.29
C ALA A 103 -1.28 -10.05 11.11
N GLY A 104 -2.05 -10.11 12.20
CA GLY A 104 -3.49 -10.43 12.16
C GLY A 104 -4.30 -9.42 11.36
N PHE A 105 -4.03 -8.13 11.53
CA PHE A 105 -4.69 -7.05 10.78
C PHE A 105 -4.38 -7.15 9.28
N GLU A 106 -3.12 -7.36 8.90
CA GLU A 106 -2.71 -7.51 7.50
C GLU A 106 -3.39 -8.73 6.85
N LEU A 107 -3.41 -9.87 7.53
CA LEU A 107 -4.03 -11.10 7.01
C LEU A 107 -5.55 -11.00 6.91
N HIS A 108 -6.19 -10.32 7.86
CA HIS A 108 -7.62 -10.03 7.77
C HIS A 108 -7.94 -9.25 6.50
N LEU A 109 -7.26 -8.14 6.26
CA LEU A 109 -7.46 -7.33 5.05
C LEU A 109 -7.07 -8.11 3.78
N ALA A 110 -5.96 -8.84 3.77
CA ALA A 110 -5.55 -9.63 2.60
C ALA A 110 -6.63 -10.65 2.19
N LYS A 111 -7.30 -11.29 3.15
CA LYS A 111 -8.44 -12.18 2.87
C LYS A 111 -9.62 -11.43 2.27
N GLU A 112 -9.95 -10.24 2.75
CA GLU A 112 -11.02 -9.41 2.18
C GLU A 112 -10.69 -8.97 0.75
N PHE A 113 -9.44 -8.57 0.46
CA PHE A 113 -9.00 -8.24 -0.90
C PHE A 113 -9.03 -9.44 -1.84
N LEU A 114 -8.71 -10.64 -1.37
CA LEU A 114 -8.85 -11.86 -2.16
C LEU A 114 -10.32 -12.19 -2.44
N ARG A 115 -11.25 -11.96 -1.48
CA ARG A 115 -12.69 -12.09 -1.70
C ARG A 115 -13.19 -11.15 -2.79
N GLU A 116 -12.71 -9.89 -2.78
CA GLU A 116 -13.05 -8.96 -3.85
C GLU A 116 -12.46 -9.39 -5.20
N ALA A 117 -11.23 -9.91 -5.27
CA ALA A 117 -10.62 -10.42 -6.49
C ALA A 117 -11.44 -11.60 -7.10
N VAL A 118 -12.05 -12.45 -6.25
CA VAL A 118 -13.00 -13.49 -6.67
C VAL A 118 -14.17 -12.86 -7.43
N HIS A 119 -14.73 -11.75 -6.93
CA HIS A 119 -15.84 -11.04 -7.58
C HIS A 119 -15.39 -10.31 -8.84
N LEU A 120 -14.23 -9.66 -8.82
CA LEU A 120 -13.68 -8.91 -9.95
C LEU A 120 -13.52 -9.75 -11.23
N SER A 121 -13.26 -11.06 -11.08
CA SER A 121 -13.17 -11.98 -12.22
C SER A 121 -14.40 -11.97 -13.13
N LEU A 122 -15.57 -11.62 -12.60
CA LEU A 122 -16.85 -11.62 -13.30
C LEU A 122 -17.37 -10.21 -13.66
N ARG A 123 -16.68 -9.15 -13.25
CA ARG A 123 -17.14 -7.75 -13.40
C ARG A 123 -16.78 -7.04 -14.72
N PRO A 124 -15.84 -7.49 -15.59
CA PRO A 124 -15.61 -6.81 -16.86
C PRO A 124 -16.84 -6.91 -17.76
N GLU A 125 -17.60 -5.83 -17.82
CA GLU A 125 -18.83 -5.73 -18.59
C GLU A 125 -18.60 -4.92 -19.88
N GLY A 126 -19.34 -5.28 -20.94
CA GLY A 126 -19.41 -4.51 -22.17
C GLY A 126 -20.72 -3.72 -22.26
N ARG A 127 -20.81 -2.80 -23.23
CA ARG A 127 -22.03 -2.04 -23.53
C ARG A 127 -22.30 -2.04 -25.02
N ILE A 128 -23.58 -2.09 -25.38
CA ILE A 128 -24.07 -1.80 -26.73
C ILE A 128 -24.64 -0.38 -26.69
N ILE A 129 -24.09 0.51 -27.52
CA ILE A 129 -24.47 1.93 -27.56
C ILE A 129 -25.12 2.22 -28.88
N PRO A 130 -26.26 2.93 -28.89
CA PRO A 130 -26.95 3.33 -30.13
C PRO A 130 -26.04 4.10 -31.09
N SER A 131 -26.29 3.95 -32.40
CA SER A 131 -25.61 4.72 -33.46
C SER A 131 -26.59 5.65 -34.14
N PRO A 132 -26.20 6.85 -34.57
CA PRO A 132 -27.00 7.71 -35.44
C PRO A 132 -27.02 7.22 -36.90
N VAL A 133 -26.26 6.17 -37.23
CA VAL A 133 -26.17 5.62 -38.58
C VAL A 133 -27.08 4.37 -38.66
N ASP A 134 -27.99 4.34 -39.60
CA ASP A 134 -28.88 3.22 -39.81
C ASP A 134 -28.13 1.91 -40.08
N GLY A 135 -28.54 0.83 -39.40
CA GLY A 135 -27.96 -0.47 -39.50
C GLY A 135 -26.58 -0.60 -38.84
N LYS A 136 -26.13 0.40 -38.07
CA LYS A 136 -24.87 0.35 -37.32
C LYS A 136 -25.10 0.08 -35.84
N GLU A 137 -24.30 -0.81 -35.28
CA GLU A 137 -24.26 -1.14 -33.86
C GLU A 137 -22.85 -0.84 -33.28
N ASN A 138 -22.82 -0.19 -32.13
CA ASN A 138 -21.56 0.10 -31.41
C ASN A 138 -21.44 -0.83 -30.20
N ARG A 139 -20.46 -1.71 -30.24
CA ARG A 139 -20.11 -2.61 -29.14
C ARG A 139 -18.87 -2.10 -28.45
N VAL A 140 -18.97 -1.85 -27.16
CA VAL A 140 -17.82 -1.46 -26.32
C VAL A 140 -17.50 -2.61 -25.39
N TYR A 141 -16.31 -3.13 -25.50
CA TYR A 141 -15.79 -4.20 -24.67
C TYR A 141 -14.80 -3.66 -23.66
N ARG A 142 -14.82 -4.21 -22.45
CA ARG A 142 -13.76 -4.02 -21.45
C ARG A 142 -12.82 -5.22 -21.55
N VAL A 143 -11.53 -4.98 -21.82
CA VAL A 143 -10.53 -6.02 -22.05
C VAL A 143 -9.31 -5.79 -21.15
N PRO A 144 -8.55 -6.85 -20.78
CA PRO A 144 -7.30 -6.68 -20.03
C PRO A 144 -6.33 -5.72 -20.72
N VAL A 145 -5.53 -4.98 -19.95
CA VAL A 145 -4.47 -4.12 -20.51
C VAL A 145 -3.33 -4.94 -21.11
N GLY A 146 -3.14 -6.18 -20.66
CA GLY A 146 -2.07 -7.09 -21.08
C GLY A 146 -1.18 -7.51 -19.92
N VAL A 147 -0.04 -6.82 -19.73
CA VAL A 147 0.89 -7.10 -18.62
C VAL A 147 0.98 -5.89 -17.71
N VAL A 148 1.01 -6.16 -16.40
CA VAL A 148 1.16 -5.20 -15.32
C VAL A 148 2.47 -5.44 -14.59
N GLY A 149 3.30 -4.40 -14.43
CA GLY A 149 4.43 -4.41 -13.52
C GLY A 149 3.96 -3.92 -12.14
N VAL A 150 4.27 -4.64 -11.09
CA VAL A 150 3.92 -4.31 -9.71
C VAL A 150 5.20 -4.14 -8.89
N ILE A 151 5.34 -3.00 -8.22
CA ILE A 151 6.43 -2.72 -7.27
C ILE A 151 5.78 -2.49 -5.92
N SER A 152 6.02 -3.39 -4.97
CA SER A 152 5.39 -3.37 -3.65
C SER A 152 6.34 -2.87 -2.55
N PRO A 153 5.81 -2.29 -1.45
CA PRO A 153 6.56 -1.76 -0.33
C PRO A 153 6.82 -2.83 0.74
N PHE A 154 7.55 -2.44 1.80
CA PHE A 154 7.88 -3.33 2.91
C PHE A 154 6.85 -3.38 4.05
N ASN A 155 6.05 -2.32 4.23
CA ASN A 155 5.30 -2.13 5.49
C ASN A 155 4.08 -3.05 5.67
N PHE A 156 3.37 -3.37 4.61
CA PHE A 156 2.31 -4.40 4.54
C PHE A 156 2.60 -5.28 3.32
N PRO A 157 3.71 -6.02 3.32
CA PRO A 157 4.25 -6.63 2.10
C PRO A 157 3.29 -7.63 1.47
N PHE A 158 2.65 -8.48 2.27
CA PHE A 158 1.70 -9.47 1.77
C PHE A 158 0.43 -8.84 1.21
N LEU A 159 -0.18 -7.95 1.99
CA LEU A 159 -1.41 -7.26 1.60
C LEU A 159 -1.19 -6.39 0.35
N LEU A 160 -0.17 -5.52 0.35
CA LEU A 160 0.01 -4.52 -0.72
C LEU A 160 0.49 -5.14 -2.03
N SER A 161 1.21 -6.28 -1.98
CA SER A 161 1.45 -7.09 -3.17
C SER A 161 0.15 -7.67 -3.71
N LEU A 162 -0.66 -8.33 -2.86
CA LEU A 162 -1.94 -8.90 -3.26
C LEU A 162 -2.92 -7.85 -3.76
N LYS A 163 -2.93 -6.66 -3.18
CA LYS A 163 -3.81 -5.53 -3.56
C LYS A 163 -3.66 -5.13 -5.03
N SER A 164 -2.50 -5.36 -5.64
CA SER A 164 -2.27 -5.11 -7.07
C SER A 164 -2.23 -6.38 -7.91
N VAL A 165 -1.59 -7.44 -7.42
CA VAL A 165 -1.43 -8.72 -8.14
C VAL A 165 -2.77 -9.41 -8.37
N ALA A 166 -3.57 -9.56 -7.30
CA ALA A 166 -4.82 -10.33 -7.39
C ALA A 166 -5.83 -9.72 -8.38
N PRO A 167 -6.17 -8.42 -8.30
CA PRO A 167 -7.11 -7.83 -9.27
C PRO A 167 -6.56 -7.80 -10.70
N ALA A 168 -5.26 -7.57 -10.90
CA ALA A 168 -4.67 -7.60 -12.23
C ALA A 168 -4.84 -8.97 -12.88
N LEU A 169 -4.52 -10.07 -12.17
CA LEU A 169 -4.69 -11.44 -12.64
C LEU A 169 -6.19 -11.80 -12.81
N ALA A 170 -7.06 -11.41 -11.87
CA ALA A 170 -8.50 -11.67 -11.93
C ALA A 170 -9.14 -11.07 -13.20
N LEU A 171 -8.66 -9.91 -13.61
CA LEU A 171 -9.11 -9.19 -14.80
C LEU A 171 -8.47 -9.70 -16.10
N GLY A 172 -7.64 -10.76 -16.04
CA GLY A 172 -7.10 -11.44 -17.21
C GLY A 172 -5.75 -10.92 -17.69
N ASN A 173 -5.02 -10.17 -16.84
CA ASN A 173 -3.66 -9.72 -17.15
C ASN A 173 -2.60 -10.75 -16.71
N GLY A 174 -1.37 -10.60 -17.22
CA GLY A 174 -0.16 -11.17 -16.65
C GLY A 174 0.50 -10.15 -15.71
N VAL A 175 1.28 -10.62 -14.76
CA VAL A 175 1.91 -9.79 -13.74
C VAL A 175 3.38 -10.13 -13.56
N VAL A 176 4.22 -9.10 -13.46
CA VAL A 176 5.58 -9.21 -12.93
C VAL A 176 5.64 -8.40 -11.64
N LEU A 177 5.96 -9.04 -10.54
CA LEU A 177 6.04 -8.46 -9.20
C LEU A 177 7.51 -8.28 -8.79
N LYS A 178 7.88 -7.06 -8.42
CA LYS A 178 9.12 -6.71 -7.74
C LYS A 178 8.80 -6.36 -6.28
N PRO A 179 9.04 -7.26 -5.32
CA PRO A 179 8.88 -6.95 -3.90
C PRO A 179 9.97 -6.00 -3.42
N HIS A 180 9.76 -5.43 -2.22
CA HIS A 180 10.79 -4.66 -1.55
C HIS A 180 11.92 -5.58 -1.07
N GLN A 181 13.16 -5.10 -1.13
CA GLN A 181 14.34 -5.90 -0.77
C GLN A 181 14.40 -6.33 0.71
N ASN A 182 13.70 -5.63 1.60
CA ASN A 182 13.63 -5.96 3.02
C ASN A 182 12.44 -6.91 3.35
N THR A 183 11.63 -7.28 2.36
CA THR A 183 10.50 -8.21 2.52
C THR A 183 10.30 -9.03 1.24
N PRO A 184 11.39 -9.67 0.74
CA PRO A 184 11.34 -10.34 -0.56
C PRO A 184 10.50 -11.62 -0.54
N ILE A 185 10.44 -12.30 0.60
CA ILE A 185 9.71 -13.56 0.74
C ILE A 185 8.21 -13.28 0.94
N VAL A 186 7.84 -12.56 1.99
CA VAL A 186 6.42 -12.28 2.33
C VAL A 186 5.74 -11.43 1.26
N GLY A 187 6.43 -10.41 0.75
CA GLY A 187 5.93 -9.53 -0.30
C GLY A 187 6.05 -10.08 -1.73
N GLY A 188 6.80 -11.15 -1.93
CA GLY A 188 7.13 -11.69 -3.26
C GLY A 188 6.91 -13.18 -3.40
N SER A 189 7.91 -13.98 -3.04
CA SER A 189 7.94 -15.42 -3.32
C SER A 189 6.79 -16.17 -2.67
N LEU A 190 6.37 -15.81 -1.46
CA LEU A 190 5.21 -16.41 -0.79
C LEU A 190 3.90 -16.13 -1.55
N VAL A 191 3.74 -14.94 -2.10
CA VAL A 191 2.59 -14.61 -2.96
C VAL A 191 2.59 -15.52 -4.19
N ALA A 192 3.73 -15.68 -4.88
CA ALA A 192 3.84 -16.57 -6.03
C ALA A 192 3.53 -18.03 -5.66
N LYS A 193 4.03 -18.49 -4.51
CA LYS A 193 3.79 -19.87 -4.03
C LYS A 193 2.32 -20.18 -3.80
N LEU A 194 1.58 -19.24 -3.22
CA LEU A 194 0.14 -19.40 -3.02
C LEU A 194 -0.65 -19.49 -4.33
N PHE A 195 -0.27 -18.68 -5.33
CA PHE A 195 -0.88 -18.75 -6.66
C PHE A 195 -0.48 -20.02 -7.44
N GLU A 196 0.77 -20.46 -7.32
CA GLU A 196 1.23 -21.75 -7.87
C GLU A 196 0.41 -22.92 -7.28
N ASP A 197 0.33 -23.00 -5.95
CA ASP A 197 -0.43 -24.04 -5.22
C ASP A 197 -1.93 -23.99 -5.54
N ALA A 198 -2.45 -22.81 -5.86
CA ALA A 198 -3.81 -22.63 -6.34
C ALA A 198 -4.02 -23.12 -7.79
N GLY A 199 -2.96 -23.39 -8.53
CA GLY A 199 -3.00 -23.85 -9.91
C GLY A 199 -3.10 -22.73 -10.94
N LEU A 200 -2.59 -21.52 -10.62
CA LEU A 200 -2.40 -20.48 -11.61
C LEU A 200 -1.42 -20.98 -12.67
N PRO A 201 -1.72 -20.88 -13.98
CA PRO A 201 -0.79 -21.30 -15.03
C PRO A 201 0.56 -20.58 -14.93
N GLY A 202 1.66 -21.33 -15.13
CA GLY A 202 3.01 -20.80 -15.11
C GLY A 202 3.18 -19.61 -16.06
N GLY A 203 4.05 -18.69 -15.70
CA GLY A 203 4.33 -17.47 -16.44
C GLY A 203 3.34 -16.32 -16.21
N LEU A 204 2.12 -16.57 -15.71
CA LEU A 204 1.13 -15.50 -15.47
C LEU A 204 1.52 -14.55 -14.33
N LEU A 205 2.04 -15.10 -13.26
CA LEU A 205 2.70 -14.34 -12.18
C LEU A 205 4.18 -14.69 -12.21
N ASN A 206 5.01 -13.66 -12.21
CA ASN A 206 6.46 -13.78 -12.09
C ASN A 206 6.92 -12.88 -10.95
N VAL A 207 7.91 -13.33 -10.19
CA VAL A 207 8.51 -12.56 -9.10
C VAL A 207 9.99 -12.39 -9.35
N VAL A 208 10.44 -11.14 -9.42
CA VAL A 208 11.85 -10.77 -9.61
C VAL A 208 12.34 -10.02 -8.37
N ILE A 209 13.17 -10.68 -7.58
CA ILE A 209 13.79 -10.12 -6.39
C ILE A 209 15.10 -9.50 -6.83
N THR A 210 15.16 -8.18 -6.84
CA THR A 210 16.30 -7.41 -7.35
C THR A 210 16.35 -6.01 -6.74
N ASP A 211 17.44 -5.32 -6.94
CA ASP A 211 17.66 -3.94 -6.52
C ASP A 211 17.78 -3.00 -7.72
N ILE A 212 17.40 -1.73 -7.53
CA ILE A 212 17.50 -0.71 -8.55
C ILE A 212 18.96 -0.42 -8.96
N ALA A 213 19.92 -0.69 -8.08
CA ALA A 213 21.33 -0.55 -8.39
C ALA A 213 21.79 -1.55 -9.47
N GLU A 214 21.13 -2.72 -9.57
CA GLU A 214 21.40 -3.73 -10.58
C GLU A 214 20.66 -3.43 -11.88
N ILE A 215 19.36 -3.13 -11.79
CA ILE A 215 18.49 -3.10 -12.97
C ILE A 215 18.16 -1.68 -13.48
N GLY A 216 18.51 -0.62 -12.73
CA GLY A 216 18.10 0.75 -13.06
C GLY A 216 16.59 0.84 -13.30
N ASP A 217 16.22 1.48 -14.40
CA ASP A 217 14.82 1.64 -14.81
C ASP A 217 14.30 0.50 -15.72
N ALA A 218 15.08 -0.56 -15.96
CA ALA A 218 14.72 -1.62 -16.90
C ALA A 218 13.34 -2.26 -16.61
N PHE A 219 12.94 -2.33 -15.34
CA PHE A 219 11.63 -2.84 -14.96
C PHE A 219 10.49 -1.92 -15.44
N ILE A 220 10.66 -0.60 -15.34
CA ILE A 220 9.63 0.39 -15.66
C ILE A 220 9.66 0.73 -17.16
N GLU A 221 10.85 0.86 -17.76
CA GLU A 221 11.04 1.19 -19.18
C GLU A 221 10.68 0.04 -20.12
N HIS A 222 10.69 -1.20 -19.63
CA HIS A 222 10.46 -2.39 -20.45
C HIS A 222 9.22 -2.25 -21.36
N PRO A 223 9.27 -2.58 -22.66
CA PRO A 223 8.19 -2.27 -23.62
C PRO A 223 6.89 -3.05 -23.39
N ILE A 224 6.92 -4.17 -22.66
CA ILE A 224 5.78 -5.07 -22.48
C ILE A 224 4.72 -4.53 -21.50
N PRO A 225 5.03 -4.13 -20.26
CA PRO A 225 4.00 -3.69 -19.32
C PRO A 225 3.30 -2.43 -19.80
N LYS A 226 1.98 -2.40 -19.69
CA LYS A 226 1.13 -1.26 -20.05
C LYS A 226 0.73 -0.42 -18.84
N VAL A 227 0.84 -0.99 -17.67
CA VAL A 227 0.58 -0.37 -16.38
C VAL A 227 1.71 -0.70 -15.43
N ILE A 228 2.17 0.29 -14.68
CA ILE A 228 3.03 0.11 -13.52
C ILE A 228 2.21 0.51 -12.29
N SER A 229 2.02 -0.45 -11.38
CA SER A 229 1.45 -0.21 -10.05
C SER A 229 2.60 -0.12 -9.06
N PHE A 230 2.74 1.02 -8.41
CA PHE A 230 3.82 1.29 -7.46
C PHE A 230 3.24 1.78 -6.14
N THR A 231 3.68 1.18 -5.05
CA THR A 231 3.44 1.69 -3.69
C THR A 231 4.79 1.94 -3.01
N GLY A 232 4.98 3.18 -2.52
CA GLY A 232 6.25 3.56 -1.89
C GLY A 232 6.36 5.07 -1.64
N SER A 233 7.60 5.60 -1.57
CA SER A 233 7.81 7.02 -1.29
C SER A 233 7.40 7.91 -2.47
N ASP A 234 6.99 9.16 -2.18
CA ASP A 234 6.63 10.18 -3.17
C ASP A 234 7.80 10.54 -4.10
N LYS A 235 9.02 10.54 -3.57
CA LYS A 235 10.24 10.76 -4.37
C LYS A 235 10.41 9.72 -5.47
N VAL A 236 10.28 8.43 -5.13
CA VAL A 236 10.37 7.34 -6.10
C VAL A 236 9.15 7.31 -7.01
N GLY A 237 7.95 7.55 -6.47
CA GLY A 237 6.70 7.61 -7.24
C GLY A 237 6.72 8.68 -8.32
N ARG A 238 7.29 9.86 -8.05
CA ARG A 238 7.50 10.91 -9.05
C ARG A 238 8.41 10.45 -10.19
N HIS A 239 9.48 9.71 -9.87
CA HIS A 239 10.36 9.13 -10.88
C HIS A 239 9.62 8.09 -11.73
N VAL A 240 8.91 7.16 -11.09
CA VAL A 240 8.08 6.14 -11.77
C VAL A 240 7.07 6.80 -12.72
N ALA A 241 6.36 7.85 -12.26
CA ALA A 241 5.41 8.59 -13.09
C ALA A 241 6.10 9.20 -14.35
N THR A 242 7.29 9.77 -14.17
CA THR A 242 8.06 10.40 -15.25
C THR A 242 8.47 9.37 -16.30
N VAL A 243 9.01 8.23 -15.86
CA VAL A 243 9.42 7.14 -16.76
C VAL A 243 8.20 6.52 -17.47
N CYS A 244 7.10 6.31 -16.75
CA CYS A 244 5.85 5.81 -17.33
C CYS A 244 5.32 6.76 -18.42
N ALA A 245 5.28 8.07 -18.15
CA ALA A 245 4.81 9.07 -19.11
C ALA A 245 5.68 9.10 -20.39
N ALA A 246 7.00 9.03 -20.24
CA ALA A 246 7.93 8.95 -21.38
C ALA A 246 7.70 7.71 -22.25
N ASN A 247 7.17 6.63 -21.70
CA ASN A 247 6.92 5.36 -22.38
C ASN A 247 5.42 5.07 -22.66
N PHE A 248 4.54 6.08 -22.55
CA PHE A 248 3.10 5.95 -22.77
C PHE A 248 2.43 4.87 -21.91
N LYS A 249 2.94 4.61 -20.70
CA LYS A 249 2.38 3.66 -19.75
C LYS A 249 1.47 4.38 -18.77
N ARG A 250 0.43 3.69 -18.31
CA ARG A 250 -0.33 4.14 -17.14
C ARG A 250 0.49 3.88 -15.87
N SER A 251 0.41 4.78 -14.92
CA SER A 251 0.90 4.56 -13.56
C SER A 251 -0.27 4.59 -12.58
N VAL A 252 -0.27 3.66 -11.63
CA VAL A 252 -1.14 3.67 -10.45
C VAL A 252 -0.20 3.79 -9.26
N LEU A 253 -0.23 4.92 -8.59
CA LEU A 253 0.76 5.28 -7.58
C LEU A 253 0.07 5.50 -6.24
N GLU A 254 0.45 4.70 -5.26
CA GLU A 254 0.09 4.85 -3.86
C GLU A 254 1.33 5.25 -3.08
N LEU A 255 1.35 6.50 -2.61
CA LEU A 255 2.55 7.14 -2.09
C LEU A 255 2.37 7.52 -0.62
N GLY A 256 3.36 8.23 -0.08
CA GLY A 256 3.36 8.68 1.30
C GLY A 256 2.19 9.58 1.67
N GLY A 257 2.01 9.75 2.97
CA GLY A 257 1.00 10.61 3.53
C GLY A 257 1.51 11.41 4.73
N ASN A 258 0.76 12.43 5.08
CA ASN A 258 0.97 13.23 6.29
C ASN A 258 -0.39 13.55 6.90
N SER A 259 -1.11 12.48 7.27
CA SER A 259 -2.49 12.56 7.73
C SER A 259 -2.62 13.38 9.00
N ALA A 260 -3.72 14.13 9.08
CA ALA A 260 -4.14 14.83 10.28
C ALA A 260 -5.32 14.10 10.92
N LEU A 261 -5.28 13.91 12.25
CA LEU A 261 -6.44 13.56 13.05
C LEU A 261 -6.85 14.82 13.82
N VAL A 262 -8.07 15.29 13.56
CA VAL A 262 -8.60 16.56 14.10
C VAL A 262 -9.61 16.27 15.20
N VAL A 263 -9.46 16.94 16.35
CA VAL A 263 -10.36 16.83 17.51
C VAL A 263 -11.03 18.17 17.70
N LEU A 264 -12.33 18.27 17.42
CA LEU A 264 -13.12 19.48 17.60
C LEU A 264 -13.57 19.65 19.05
N ASP A 265 -14.04 20.83 19.41
CA ASP A 265 -14.42 21.25 20.76
C ASP A 265 -15.56 20.41 21.38
N ASP A 266 -16.36 19.73 20.57
CA ASP A 266 -17.50 18.90 20.99
C ASP A 266 -17.22 17.37 20.88
N ALA A 267 -15.97 16.96 20.64
CA ALA A 267 -15.60 15.57 20.46
C ALA A 267 -15.68 14.75 21.76
N ASP A 268 -15.97 13.46 21.64
CA ASP A 268 -15.72 12.49 22.71
C ASP A 268 -14.20 12.29 22.84
N ILE A 269 -13.63 12.85 23.90
CA ILE A 269 -12.18 12.93 24.08
C ILE A 269 -11.56 11.54 24.29
N ASP A 270 -12.21 10.67 25.06
CA ASP A 270 -11.68 9.33 25.31
C ASP A 270 -11.62 8.52 24.01
N TYR A 271 -12.67 8.59 23.20
CA TYR A 271 -12.71 7.92 21.90
C TYR A 271 -11.71 8.53 20.90
N ALA A 272 -11.59 9.85 20.86
CA ALA A 272 -10.61 10.55 20.00
C ALA A 272 -9.16 10.19 20.37
N VAL A 273 -8.85 10.03 21.67
CA VAL A 273 -7.53 9.56 22.15
C VAL A 273 -7.27 8.14 21.67
N ASP A 274 -8.24 7.23 21.77
CA ASP A 274 -8.12 5.87 21.30
C ASP A 274 -7.82 5.80 19.80
N ALA A 275 -8.58 6.57 19.01
CA ALA A 275 -8.38 6.67 17.56
C ALA A 275 -7.01 7.29 17.21
N ALA A 276 -6.57 8.33 17.93
CA ALA A 276 -5.27 8.97 17.69
C ALA A 276 -4.10 8.04 18.00
N VAL A 277 -4.17 7.30 19.12
CA VAL A 277 -3.14 6.32 19.51
C VAL A 277 -3.07 5.20 18.46
N PHE A 278 -4.21 4.62 18.07
CA PHE A 278 -4.24 3.60 17.01
C PHE A 278 -3.68 4.16 15.70
N SER A 279 -4.19 5.31 15.25
CA SER A 279 -3.81 5.91 13.98
C SER A 279 -2.32 6.27 13.88
N ARG A 280 -1.67 6.60 15.01
CA ARG A 280 -0.26 6.95 14.99
C ARG A 280 0.65 5.74 15.19
N TYR A 281 0.28 4.82 16.10
CA TYR A 281 1.24 3.85 16.62
C TYR A 281 1.03 2.42 16.12
N VAL A 282 -0.08 2.11 15.42
CA VAL A 282 -0.24 0.80 14.76
C VAL A 282 0.95 0.58 13.81
N HIS A 283 1.53 -0.63 13.88
CA HIS A 283 2.72 -0.99 13.10
C HIS A 283 3.88 0.01 13.26
N GLN A 284 4.16 0.44 14.48
CA GLN A 284 5.22 1.42 14.81
C GLN A 284 5.11 2.72 14.00
N GLY A 285 3.92 3.07 13.51
CA GLY A 285 3.70 4.24 12.65
C GLY A 285 4.23 4.10 11.22
N GLN A 286 4.66 2.92 10.79
CA GLN A 286 5.12 2.64 9.42
C GLN A 286 3.93 2.43 8.47
N VAL A 287 3.00 3.37 8.46
CA VAL A 287 1.75 3.34 7.68
C VAL A 287 1.58 4.67 6.94
N CYS A 288 1.35 4.61 5.64
CA CYS A 288 1.15 5.82 4.82
C CYS A 288 -0.05 6.67 5.26
N MET A 289 -1.05 6.05 5.90
CA MET A 289 -2.22 6.72 6.47
C MET A 289 -2.02 7.15 7.94
N ALA A 290 -0.84 6.92 8.55
CA ALA A 290 -0.64 7.21 9.96
C ALA A 290 -0.83 8.71 10.27
N ALA A 291 -1.46 9.01 11.42
CA ALA A 291 -1.70 10.37 11.89
C ALA A 291 -0.38 11.03 12.37
N ASN A 292 0.36 11.63 11.45
CA ASN A 292 1.58 12.38 11.76
C ASN A 292 1.26 13.62 12.62
N ARG A 293 0.12 14.25 12.33
CA ARG A 293 -0.33 15.47 12.97
C ARG A 293 -1.63 15.22 13.72
N VAL A 294 -1.63 15.46 15.02
CA VAL A 294 -2.84 15.42 15.87
C VAL A 294 -3.20 16.88 16.19
N LEU A 295 -4.29 17.35 15.60
CA LEU A 295 -4.77 18.71 15.72
C LEU A 295 -5.90 18.74 16.74
N VAL A 296 -5.79 19.57 17.77
CA VAL A 296 -6.76 19.60 18.88
C VAL A 296 -7.25 21.01 19.12
N ASP A 297 -8.58 21.20 19.17
CA ASP A 297 -9.17 22.48 19.51
C ASP A 297 -8.72 22.93 20.91
N ARG A 298 -8.38 24.20 21.05
CA ARG A 298 -7.89 24.79 22.32
C ARG A 298 -8.81 24.53 23.49
N ALA A 299 -10.13 24.47 23.26
CA ALA A 299 -11.10 24.25 24.31
C ALA A 299 -10.97 22.90 25.02
N VAL A 300 -10.42 21.90 24.32
CA VAL A 300 -10.27 20.50 24.80
C VAL A 300 -8.81 20.03 24.82
N ALA A 301 -7.87 20.91 24.48
CA ALA A 301 -6.46 20.55 24.27
C ALA A 301 -5.78 20.02 25.54
N ASP A 302 -6.04 20.61 26.71
CA ASP A 302 -5.40 20.17 27.95
C ASP A 302 -5.87 18.77 28.36
N GLU A 303 -7.19 18.51 28.31
CA GLU A 303 -7.77 17.21 28.65
C GLU A 303 -7.29 16.13 27.64
N PHE A 304 -7.35 16.43 26.34
CA PHE A 304 -6.89 15.50 25.31
C PHE A 304 -5.41 15.16 25.49
N THR A 305 -4.57 16.19 25.69
CA THR A 305 -3.11 16.01 25.82
C THR A 305 -2.77 15.14 27.02
N GLU A 306 -3.38 15.39 28.19
CA GLU A 306 -3.17 14.59 29.39
C GLU A 306 -3.48 13.09 29.12
N LYS A 307 -4.67 12.81 28.58
CA LYS A 307 -5.13 11.45 28.29
C LYS A 307 -4.29 10.79 27.21
N PHE A 308 -3.99 11.50 26.13
CA PHE A 308 -3.17 10.97 25.01
C PHE A 308 -1.77 10.59 25.47
N VAL A 309 -1.08 11.48 26.19
CA VAL A 309 0.25 11.22 26.76
C VAL A 309 0.21 10.04 27.73
N ALA A 310 -0.79 10.00 28.62
CA ALA A 310 -0.95 8.89 29.57
C ALA A 310 -1.08 7.54 28.82
N LYS A 311 -1.91 7.49 27.77
CA LYS A 311 -2.14 6.29 26.99
C LYS A 311 -0.90 5.88 26.17
N VAL A 312 -0.20 6.82 25.54
CA VAL A 312 1.02 6.53 24.78
C VAL A 312 2.10 5.91 25.68
N ARG A 313 2.23 6.34 26.93
CA ARG A 313 3.18 5.77 27.89
C ARG A 313 2.87 4.33 28.30
N THR A 314 1.68 3.83 28.03
CA THR A 314 1.33 2.43 28.32
C THR A 314 1.64 1.48 27.17
N LEU A 315 2.06 1.97 26.01
CA LEU A 315 2.34 1.14 24.83
C LEU A 315 3.60 0.30 25.09
N LYS A 316 3.44 -1.02 25.11
CA LYS A 316 4.54 -1.95 25.29
C LYS A 316 5.42 -2.00 24.05
N VAL A 317 6.71 -1.71 24.20
CA VAL A 317 7.73 -1.79 23.17
C VAL A 317 8.56 -3.06 23.39
N GLY A 318 8.89 -3.80 22.34
CA GLY A 318 9.76 -4.97 22.48
C GLY A 318 9.60 -6.03 21.40
N ASP A 319 9.76 -7.29 21.78
CA ASP A 319 9.70 -8.45 20.89
C ASP A 319 8.34 -8.54 20.17
N PRO A 320 8.31 -8.50 18.83
CA PRO A 320 7.07 -8.55 18.06
C PRO A 320 6.33 -9.90 18.18
N ARG A 321 7.00 -10.95 18.67
CA ARG A 321 6.43 -12.29 18.92
C ARG A 321 5.58 -12.32 20.19
N ASP A 322 5.81 -11.42 21.12
CA ASP A 322 5.03 -11.30 22.36
C ASP A 322 3.66 -10.70 22.03
N PRO A 323 2.53 -11.39 22.42
CA PRO A 323 1.18 -10.93 22.10
C PRO A 323 0.78 -9.59 22.74
N GLU A 324 1.49 -9.16 23.80
CA GLU A 324 1.24 -7.87 24.45
C GLU A 324 2.04 -6.72 23.82
N THR A 325 3.02 -6.98 22.95
CA THR A 325 3.81 -5.95 22.29
C THR A 325 2.96 -5.20 21.28
N VAL A 326 2.92 -3.88 21.41
CA VAL A 326 2.24 -2.95 20.51
C VAL A 326 3.23 -2.34 19.51
N ILE A 327 4.42 -2.00 19.99
CA ILE A 327 5.50 -1.38 19.20
C ILE A 327 6.64 -2.40 19.05
N GLY A 328 6.80 -2.93 17.87
CA GLY A 328 7.94 -3.74 17.47
C GLY A 328 9.07 -2.90 16.86
N PRO A 329 10.08 -3.53 16.26
CA PRO A 329 11.18 -2.80 15.59
C PRO A 329 10.68 -2.11 14.31
N VAL A 330 11.32 -1.01 13.94
CA VAL A 330 11.23 -0.48 12.58
C VAL A 330 12.06 -1.36 11.63
N ILE A 331 11.84 -1.19 10.32
CA ILE A 331 12.34 -2.14 9.31
C ILE A 331 13.86 -2.30 9.27
N ASN A 332 14.62 -1.28 9.62
CA ASN A 332 16.10 -1.32 9.64
C ASN A 332 16.67 -0.12 10.40
N SER A 333 18.00 -0.16 10.65
CA SER A 333 18.72 0.88 11.37
C SER A 333 18.70 2.25 10.68
N SER A 334 18.71 2.30 9.35
CA SER A 334 18.61 3.58 8.63
C SER A 334 17.28 4.30 8.92
N GLN A 335 16.19 3.56 9.08
CA GLN A 335 14.89 4.12 9.47
C GLN A 335 14.91 4.57 10.94
N ALA A 336 15.53 3.79 11.83
CA ALA A 336 15.67 4.15 13.24
C ALA A 336 16.47 5.44 13.41
N ASP A 337 17.61 5.58 12.71
CA ASP A 337 18.46 6.78 12.72
C ASP A 337 17.71 8.01 12.18
N ALA A 338 16.97 7.83 11.10
CA ALA A 338 16.17 8.92 10.53
C ALA A 338 15.10 9.42 11.50
N LEU A 339 14.43 8.52 12.23
CA LEU A 339 13.43 8.88 13.24
C LEU A 339 14.03 9.58 14.45
N SER A 340 15.18 9.12 14.93
CA SER A 340 15.94 9.79 15.99
C SER A 340 16.30 11.21 15.59
N SER A 341 16.79 11.39 14.35
CA SER A 341 17.11 12.71 13.80
C SER A 341 15.90 13.64 13.74
N VAL A 342 14.70 13.11 13.38
CA VAL A 342 13.43 13.90 13.39
C VAL A 342 13.10 14.39 14.79
N VAL A 343 13.22 13.55 15.83
CA VAL A 343 12.95 13.94 17.22
C VAL A 343 13.94 15.00 17.69
N GLU A 344 15.23 14.81 17.44
CA GLU A 344 16.30 15.76 17.79
C GLU A 344 16.09 17.11 17.08
N GLN A 345 15.80 17.10 15.80
CA GLN A 345 15.51 18.31 15.02
C GLN A 345 14.30 19.05 15.57
N ALA A 346 13.21 18.36 15.88
CA ALA A 346 12.01 18.97 16.43
C ALA A 346 12.31 19.68 17.78
N ILE A 347 13.08 19.05 18.67
CA ILE A 347 13.50 19.64 19.94
C ILE A 347 14.39 20.86 19.69
N ALA A 348 15.33 20.78 18.75
CA ALA A 348 16.19 21.91 18.38
C ALA A 348 15.41 23.10 17.79
N GLU A 349 14.30 22.84 17.09
CA GLU A 349 13.37 23.86 16.58
C GLU A 349 12.44 24.42 17.68
N GLY A 350 12.52 23.93 18.91
CA GLY A 350 11.77 24.44 20.07
C GLY A 350 10.57 23.59 20.49
N ALA A 351 10.38 22.42 19.92
CA ALA A 351 9.32 21.52 20.39
C ALA A 351 9.54 21.05 21.81
N THR A 352 8.47 20.89 22.57
CA THR A 352 8.47 20.24 23.87
C THR A 352 8.14 18.75 23.68
N ALA A 353 9.05 17.88 24.11
CA ALA A 353 8.79 16.45 24.14
C ALA A 353 7.93 16.10 25.36
N LEU A 354 6.63 15.87 25.13
CA LEU A 354 5.68 15.42 26.15
C LEU A 354 5.89 13.94 26.49
N VAL A 355 6.30 13.16 25.49
CA VAL A 355 6.88 11.83 25.60
C VAL A 355 8.15 11.84 24.74
N HIS A 356 9.26 11.46 25.32
CA HIS A 356 10.55 11.35 24.63
C HIS A 356 10.95 9.88 24.61
N GLY A 357 10.70 9.23 23.48
CA GLY A 357 11.14 7.85 23.24
C GLY A 357 12.64 7.78 22.99
N THR A 358 13.25 6.70 23.43
CA THR A 358 14.64 6.34 23.12
C THR A 358 14.69 5.38 21.94
N THR A 359 15.87 5.30 21.30
CA THR A 359 16.12 4.34 20.23
C THR A 359 17.20 3.36 20.69
N THR A 360 16.91 2.06 20.56
CA THR A 360 17.86 0.98 20.82
C THR A 360 17.80 0.00 19.65
N ASP A 361 18.88 -0.08 18.87
CA ASP A 361 18.91 -0.83 17.61
C ASP A 361 17.74 -0.38 16.71
N ASN A 362 16.89 -1.30 16.27
CA ASN A 362 15.71 -0.98 15.46
C ASN A 362 14.44 -0.71 16.30
N LEU A 363 14.51 -0.75 17.62
CA LEU A 363 13.40 -0.39 18.51
C LEU A 363 13.40 1.12 18.74
N VAL A 364 12.37 1.78 18.21
CA VAL A 364 12.11 3.22 18.40
C VAL A 364 10.90 3.37 19.30
N GLU A 365 11.09 3.88 20.50
CA GLU A 365 10.00 4.12 21.44
C GLU A 365 9.10 5.29 20.97
N PRO A 366 7.82 5.30 21.35
CA PRO A 366 6.89 6.36 21.01
C PRO A 366 7.36 7.75 21.48
N SER A 367 7.22 8.75 20.60
CA SER A 367 7.44 10.16 20.94
C SER A 367 6.19 10.99 20.66
N VAL A 368 5.93 11.99 21.54
CA VAL A 368 4.89 13.01 21.37
C VAL A 368 5.55 14.37 21.51
N LEU A 369 5.51 15.16 20.46
CA LEU A 369 6.17 16.46 20.35
C LEU A 369 5.12 17.56 20.15
N ALA A 370 5.16 18.61 20.95
CA ALA A 370 4.22 19.74 20.90
C ALA A 370 4.97 21.07 20.77
N GLY A 371 4.29 22.09 20.25
CA GLY A 371 4.82 23.45 20.21
C GLY A 371 5.86 23.71 19.11
N LEU A 372 5.91 22.88 18.06
CA LEU A 372 6.68 23.19 16.86
C LEU A 372 6.19 24.50 16.21
N PRO A 373 7.10 25.34 15.69
CA PRO A 373 6.73 26.50 14.89
C PRO A 373 5.84 26.10 13.70
N ALA A 374 4.83 26.91 13.38
CA ALA A 374 3.87 26.60 12.31
C ALA A 374 4.52 26.50 10.92
N ASP A 375 5.68 27.11 10.71
CA ASP A 375 6.47 27.07 9.48
C ASP A 375 7.50 25.91 9.44
N SER A 376 7.61 25.13 10.50
CA SER A 376 8.52 23.96 10.51
C SER A 376 8.24 23.02 9.35
N ALA A 377 9.31 22.61 8.67
CA ALA A 377 9.24 21.65 7.59
C ALA A 377 8.77 20.25 8.08
N LEU A 378 9.05 19.93 9.34
CA LEU A 378 8.65 18.66 9.97
C LEU A 378 7.12 18.45 9.97
N LEU A 379 6.34 19.53 10.04
CA LEU A 379 4.88 19.47 9.99
C LEU A 379 4.33 19.17 8.58
N ARG A 380 5.17 19.25 7.55
CA ARG A 380 4.79 19.08 6.15
C ARG A 380 5.41 17.85 5.48
N GLN A 381 6.23 17.09 6.19
CA GLN A 381 6.82 15.85 5.70
C GLN A 381 6.18 14.62 6.35
N GLU A 382 6.24 13.50 5.65
CA GLU A 382 5.88 12.21 6.21
C GLU A 382 6.91 11.77 7.26
N VAL A 383 6.44 11.35 8.43
CA VAL A 383 7.26 10.70 9.46
C VAL A 383 6.81 9.25 9.59
N PHE A 384 7.60 8.34 9.03
CA PHE A 384 7.24 6.93 8.90
C PHE A 384 7.73 6.12 10.10
N GLY A 385 7.23 6.48 11.30
CA GLY A 385 7.66 5.91 12.58
C GLY A 385 6.81 6.41 13.75
N PRO A 386 7.07 5.98 15.00
CA PRO A 386 6.20 6.21 16.15
C PRO A 386 6.35 7.63 16.77
N VAL A 387 6.30 8.66 15.95
CA VAL A 387 6.46 10.08 16.38
C VAL A 387 5.20 10.86 16.00
N ALA A 388 4.53 11.45 16.99
CA ALA A 388 3.34 12.29 16.84
C ALA A 388 3.67 13.77 17.03
N PHE A 389 3.14 14.64 16.16
CA PHE A 389 3.13 16.09 16.37
C PHE A 389 1.76 16.53 16.86
N LEU A 390 1.71 17.11 18.07
CA LEU A 390 0.51 17.66 18.68
C LEU A 390 0.43 19.14 18.41
N ILE A 391 -0.67 19.60 17.80
CA ILE A 391 -0.89 20.96 17.34
C ILE A 391 -2.21 21.46 17.89
N THR A 392 -2.20 22.59 18.60
CA THR A 392 -3.42 23.25 19.08
C THR A 392 -3.87 24.28 18.05
N PHE A 393 -5.19 24.36 17.81
CA PHE A 393 -5.77 25.36 16.91
C PHE A 393 -6.93 26.11 17.57
N ASP A 394 -7.32 27.24 16.98
CA ASP A 394 -8.42 28.08 17.41
C ASP A 394 -9.54 28.10 16.35
N GLY A 395 -10.55 27.28 16.55
CA GLY A 395 -11.73 27.23 15.69
C GLY A 395 -11.56 26.45 14.37
N GLU A 396 -12.68 26.12 13.75
CA GLU A 396 -12.76 25.17 12.64
C GLU A 396 -12.07 25.64 11.35
N GLU A 397 -12.09 26.95 11.07
CA GLU A 397 -11.43 27.51 9.88
C GLU A 397 -9.91 27.30 9.93
N GLU A 398 -9.31 27.46 11.13
CA GLU A 398 -7.88 27.19 11.31
C GLU A 398 -7.59 25.69 11.21
N ALA A 399 -8.44 24.84 11.76
CA ALA A 399 -8.31 23.38 11.63
C ALA A 399 -8.29 22.95 10.17
N VAL A 400 -9.21 23.46 9.34
CA VAL A 400 -9.26 23.19 7.88
C VAL A 400 -7.96 23.64 7.21
N ARG A 401 -7.51 24.86 7.52
CA ARG A 401 -6.27 25.40 6.95
C ARG A 401 -5.06 24.54 7.31
N LEU A 402 -4.89 24.19 8.58
CA LEU A 402 -3.78 23.36 9.06
C LEU A 402 -3.82 21.94 8.49
N THR A 403 -5.02 21.35 8.38
CA THR A 403 -5.19 20.02 7.80
C THR A 403 -4.72 20.00 6.34
N ASN A 404 -5.04 21.02 5.56
CA ASN A 404 -4.65 21.15 4.15
C ASN A 404 -3.21 21.62 3.94
N ASP A 405 -2.52 22.16 4.98
CA ASP A 405 -1.16 22.70 4.88
C ASP A 405 -0.10 21.57 4.83
N THR A 406 -0.16 20.81 3.79
CA THR A 406 0.77 19.71 3.49
C THR A 406 0.79 19.42 1.99
N PRO A 407 1.92 18.98 1.41
CA PRO A 407 1.96 18.51 0.03
C PRO A 407 1.25 17.17 -0.18
N TYR A 408 0.87 16.48 0.88
CA TYR A 408 0.21 15.17 0.85
C TYR A 408 -1.31 15.29 0.94
N GLY A 409 -2.01 14.21 0.56
CA GLY A 409 -3.46 14.14 0.61
C GLY A 409 -3.98 12.71 0.53
N LEU A 410 -3.48 11.80 1.39
CA LEU A 410 -3.91 10.39 1.38
C LEU A 410 -5.15 10.18 2.25
N SER A 411 -5.03 10.39 3.55
CA SER A 411 -6.07 10.13 4.55
C SER A 411 -6.11 11.25 5.60
N GLY A 412 -7.17 11.26 6.39
CA GLY A 412 -7.35 12.11 7.56
C GLY A 412 -8.60 11.72 8.34
N ALA A 413 -8.77 12.30 9.53
CA ALA A 413 -9.96 12.07 10.35
C ALA A 413 -10.36 13.32 11.12
N VAL A 414 -11.67 13.42 11.48
CA VAL A 414 -12.21 14.43 12.39
C VAL A 414 -13.11 13.79 13.41
N HIS A 415 -12.95 14.20 14.66
CA HIS A 415 -13.78 13.80 15.80
C HIS A 415 -14.68 14.94 16.26
N THR A 416 -15.98 14.68 16.37
CA THR A 416 -17.02 15.63 16.76
C THR A 416 -18.28 14.88 17.19
N ALA A 417 -19.05 15.44 18.09
CA ALA A 417 -20.37 14.90 18.46
C ALA A 417 -21.41 15.06 17.33
N ASN A 418 -21.20 16.00 16.40
CA ASN A 418 -22.13 16.31 15.32
C ASN A 418 -21.62 15.74 13.98
N ILE A 419 -22.19 14.61 13.55
CA ILE A 419 -21.79 13.91 12.32
C ILE A 419 -21.87 14.82 11.09
N GLU A 420 -22.92 15.63 10.95
CA GLU A 420 -23.07 16.54 9.79
C GLU A 420 -21.99 17.63 9.77
N ARG A 421 -21.57 18.11 10.95
CA ARG A 421 -20.43 19.00 11.09
C ARG A 421 -19.14 18.32 10.61
N GLY A 422 -18.94 17.08 11.05
CA GLY A 422 -17.78 16.27 10.61
C GLY A 422 -17.76 16.05 9.10
N VAL A 423 -18.90 15.74 8.49
CA VAL A 423 -19.03 15.57 7.03
C VAL A 423 -18.78 16.91 6.30
N ALA A 424 -19.28 18.03 6.83
CA ALA A 424 -19.03 19.36 6.27
C ALA A 424 -17.55 19.75 6.36
N PHE A 425 -16.88 19.41 7.46
CA PHE A 425 -15.44 19.57 7.62
C PHE A 425 -14.68 18.72 6.58
N ALA A 426 -14.98 17.44 6.50
CA ALA A 426 -14.31 16.49 5.59
C ALA A 426 -14.36 16.95 4.12
N LYS A 427 -15.48 17.53 3.66
CA LYS A 427 -15.63 18.06 2.30
C LYS A 427 -14.71 19.24 1.96
N GLN A 428 -14.08 19.87 2.94
CA GLN A 428 -13.16 21.00 2.76
C GLN A 428 -11.70 20.55 2.72
N ILE A 429 -11.43 19.24 2.89
CA ILE A 429 -10.08 18.71 2.98
C ILE A 429 -9.67 18.05 1.66
N ASP A 430 -8.49 18.42 1.17
CA ASP A 430 -7.90 17.92 -0.08
C ASP A 430 -7.20 16.58 0.12
N THR A 431 -7.99 15.53 0.38
CA THR A 431 -7.51 14.15 0.56
C THR A 431 -8.32 13.17 -0.26
N GLY A 432 -7.74 12.02 -0.55
CA GLY A 432 -8.46 10.92 -1.21
C GLY A 432 -9.45 10.21 -0.29
N MET A 433 -9.16 10.19 1.03
CA MET A 433 -9.98 9.56 2.07
C MET A 433 -10.05 10.47 3.29
N PHE A 434 -11.21 10.52 3.93
CA PHE A 434 -11.37 11.26 5.18
C PHE A 434 -12.46 10.62 6.04
N HIS A 435 -12.17 10.42 7.34
CA HIS A 435 -13.01 9.67 8.26
C HIS A 435 -13.65 10.57 9.30
N VAL A 436 -14.92 10.35 9.64
CA VAL A 436 -15.62 11.05 10.70
C VAL A 436 -15.84 10.11 11.87
N ASN A 437 -15.30 10.46 13.03
CA ASN A 437 -15.33 9.65 14.25
C ASN A 437 -14.73 8.26 14.06
N ASP A 438 -13.56 8.20 13.38
CA ASP A 438 -12.79 6.98 13.18
C ASP A 438 -11.29 7.31 13.09
N GLY A 439 -10.43 6.28 13.01
CA GLY A 439 -8.99 6.46 12.79
C GLY A 439 -8.66 6.86 11.36
N THR A 440 -7.44 7.37 11.15
CA THR A 440 -6.92 7.68 9.80
C THR A 440 -6.47 6.44 9.05
N VAL A 441 -6.19 5.34 9.76
CA VAL A 441 -5.73 4.06 9.20
C VAL A 441 -6.94 3.15 8.97
N HIS A 442 -7.53 3.26 7.78
CA HIS A 442 -8.69 2.49 7.38
C HIS A 442 -8.64 2.16 5.89
N ASP A 443 -8.97 0.93 5.51
CA ASP A 443 -9.01 0.48 4.12
C ASP A 443 -10.10 -0.59 3.93
N GLU A 444 -10.87 -0.48 2.85
CA GLU A 444 -11.90 -1.43 2.49
C GLU A 444 -11.80 -1.83 1.01
N PRO A 445 -11.91 -3.13 0.65
CA PRO A 445 -11.66 -3.62 -0.71
C PRO A 445 -12.57 -3.05 -1.78
N ILE A 446 -13.77 -2.59 -1.42
CA ILE A 446 -14.80 -2.12 -2.35
C ILE A 446 -14.85 -0.59 -2.47
N VAL A 447 -14.15 0.14 -1.60
CA VAL A 447 -14.15 1.61 -1.59
C VAL A 447 -12.90 2.13 -2.30
N PRO A 448 -13.00 3.13 -3.20
CA PRO A 448 -11.83 3.68 -3.88
C PRO A 448 -10.77 4.18 -2.89
N PHE A 449 -9.58 3.61 -2.98
CA PHE A 449 -8.42 3.95 -2.16
C PHE A 449 -7.38 4.69 -3.00
N GLY A 450 -6.83 5.77 -2.48
CA GLY A 450 -5.71 6.50 -3.08
C GLY A 450 -5.67 7.96 -2.67
N GLY A 451 -4.56 8.62 -2.98
CA GLY A 451 -4.25 9.97 -2.55
C GLY A 451 -4.48 11.04 -3.60
N GLU A 452 -4.60 12.28 -3.11
CA GLU A 452 -4.48 13.52 -3.87
C GLU A 452 -3.07 14.11 -3.71
N LYS A 453 -2.76 15.19 -4.41
CA LYS A 453 -1.47 15.92 -4.34
C LYS A 453 -0.27 14.96 -4.56
N HIS A 454 0.71 14.96 -3.63
CA HIS A 454 1.89 14.07 -3.71
C HIS A 454 1.62 12.65 -3.19
N SER A 455 0.40 12.35 -2.73
CA SER A 455 0.09 11.02 -2.18
C SER A 455 -0.29 9.99 -3.23
N GLY A 456 -0.47 10.37 -4.50
CA GLY A 456 -0.67 9.36 -5.53
C GLY A 456 -1.28 9.84 -6.83
N ILE A 457 -1.45 8.88 -7.74
CA ILE A 457 -2.13 9.03 -9.03
C ILE A 457 -2.97 7.78 -9.27
N GLY A 458 -4.24 7.97 -9.59
CA GLY A 458 -5.19 6.87 -9.76
C GLY A 458 -5.80 6.41 -8.44
N ARG A 459 -6.51 5.31 -8.48
CA ARG A 459 -7.15 4.69 -7.32
C ARG A 459 -7.08 3.18 -7.46
N LEU A 460 -6.94 2.50 -6.34
CA LEU A 460 -7.15 1.06 -6.19
C LEU A 460 -8.51 0.79 -5.53
N ASN A 461 -8.86 -0.47 -5.38
CA ASN A 461 -10.08 -1.02 -4.80
C ASN A 461 -11.35 -0.82 -5.64
N GLY A 462 -12.33 -1.68 -5.41
CA GLY A 462 -13.66 -1.61 -6.02
C GLY A 462 -13.64 -1.47 -7.55
N ASP A 463 -14.53 -0.65 -8.06
CA ASP A 463 -14.67 -0.40 -9.51
C ASP A 463 -13.46 0.29 -10.14
N THR A 464 -12.65 1.01 -9.35
CA THR A 464 -11.46 1.68 -9.87
C THR A 464 -10.38 0.71 -10.34
N MET A 465 -10.37 -0.54 -9.82
CA MET A 465 -9.53 -1.61 -10.34
C MET A 465 -9.84 -1.97 -11.79
N LEU A 466 -11.12 -1.89 -12.19
CA LEU A 466 -11.52 -2.09 -13.59
C LEU A 466 -10.89 -1.04 -14.50
N ASP A 467 -10.84 0.21 -14.07
CA ASP A 467 -10.25 1.29 -14.87
C ASP A 467 -8.72 1.21 -14.88
N SER A 468 -8.11 0.77 -13.77
CA SER A 468 -6.66 0.64 -13.65
C SER A 468 -6.11 -0.51 -14.51
N PHE A 469 -6.76 -1.69 -14.49
CA PHE A 469 -6.22 -2.93 -15.08
C PHE A 469 -6.96 -3.41 -16.33
N THR A 470 -7.92 -2.65 -16.84
CA THR A 470 -8.56 -2.92 -18.14
C THR A 470 -8.50 -1.72 -19.07
N THR A 471 -8.86 -1.94 -20.33
CA THR A 471 -9.04 -0.88 -21.31
C THR A 471 -10.32 -1.13 -22.10
N THR A 472 -10.85 -0.10 -22.74
CA THR A 472 -12.05 -0.21 -23.58
C THR A 472 -11.68 -0.38 -25.05
N LYS A 473 -12.40 -1.26 -25.74
CA LYS A 473 -12.28 -1.46 -27.17
C LYS A 473 -13.64 -1.26 -27.83
N TRP A 474 -13.75 -0.26 -28.69
CA TRP A 474 -14.94 -0.04 -29.50
C TRP A 474 -14.84 -0.85 -30.80
N ILE A 475 -15.87 -1.66 -31.08
CA ILE A 475 -16.10 -2.34 -32.35
C ILE A 475 -17.41 -1.85 -32.92
N SER A 476 -17.38 -1.19 -34.08
CA SER A 476 -18.60 -0.84 -34.79
C SER A 476 -18.95 -1.95 -35.81
N VAL A 477 -20.21 -2.37 -35.79
CA VAL A 477 -20.72 -3.41 -36.69
C VAL A 477 -21.74 -2.77 -37.62
N GLN A 478 -21.54 -2.84 -38.94
CA GLN A 478 -22.47 -2.39 -39.92
C GLN A 478 -23.22 -3.62 -40.51
N HIS A 479 -24.51 -3.72 -40.24
CA HIS A 479 -25.35 -4.85 -40.68
C HIS A 479 -25.84 -4.75 -42.12
N GLY A 480 -25.65 -3.61 -42.77
CA GLY A 480 -26.02 -3.36 -44.15
C GLY A 480 -24.87 -2.69 -44.93
N ARG A 481 -25.13 -2.35 -46.18
CA ARG A 481 -24.14 -1.59 -46.96
C ARG A 481 -24.20 -0.12 -46.59
N SER A 482 -23.09 0.49 -46.27
CA SER A 482 -22.93 1.94 -46.17
C SER A 482 -22.54 2.50 -47.53
N GLY A 483 -23.13 3.64 -47.91
CA GLY A 483 -22.63 4.42 -49.05
C GLY A 483 -21.34 5.14 -48.67
N PHE A 484 -20.31 4.96 -49.49
CA PHE A 484 -19.08 5.78 -49.37
C PHE A 484 -19.09 6.86 -50.42
N PRO A 485 -18.57 8.06 -50.12
CA PRO A 485 -18.71 9.21 -51.01
C PRO A 485 -17.87 9.15 -52.29
N PHE A 486 -17.01 8.13 -52.44
CA PHE A 486 -16.14 7.91 -53.60
C PHE A 486 -15.83 6.41 -53.78
#